data_f3d003e67ad41f451db106d350533e3b
#
_entry.id   f3d003e67ad41f451db106d350533e3b
#
_cell.length_a   1.000
_cell.length_b   1.000
_cell.length_c   1.000
_cell.angle_alpha   90.00
_cell.angle_beta   90.00
_cell.angle_gamma   90.00
#
_symmetry.space_group_name_H-M   'P 1'
#
loop_
_entity.id
_entity.type
_entity.pdbx_description
1 polymer ?
#
loop_
_entity_poly.entity_id
_entity_poly.type
_entity_poly.pdbx_seq_one_letter_code
_entity_poly.pdbx_strand_id
1 'polypeptide(L)'
;MKQWETFAAKYLSATDFKDSSAFYGFNTALLMIRVLKQCGDDLSRDNIMRQALNLKDFVVPGSFPGASINTSPTNYFPHRQLHLARLDGEHWEPLGELLSD
;
A
#
# COMPACT_ATOMS: atom_id res chain seq x y z
N MET A 1 9.58 2.90 4.08
CA MET A 1 10.42 1.78 4.62
C MET A 1 10.71 1.93 6.10
N LYS A 2 11.15 3.08 6.58
CA LYS A 2 11.47 3.31 8.02
C LYS A 2 10.32 2.90 8.97
N GLN A 3 9.09 3.20 8.62
CA GLN A 3 7.91 2.82 9.41
C GLN A 3 7.76 1.30 9.52
N TRP A 4 7.98 0.57 8.44
CA TRP A 4 8.00 -0.88 8.42
C TRP A 4 9.13 -1.44 9.29
N GLU A 5 10.34 -0.92 9.13
CA GLU A 5 11.51 -1.36 9.88
C GLU A 5 11.31 -1.19 11.39
N THR A 6 10.75 -0.06 11.81
CA THR A 6 10.45 0.21 13.22
C THR A 6 9.40 -0.76 13.77
N PHE A 7 8.34 -1.02 13.00
CA PHE A 7 7.30 -1.98 13.38
C PHE A 7 7.86 -3.40 13.47
N ALA A 8 8.58 -3.82 12.44
CA ALA A 8 9.13 -5.17 12.36
C ALA A 8 10.14 -5.45 13.46
N ALA A 9 11.01 -4.49 13.76
CA ALA A 9 11.98 -4.62 14.85
C ALA A 9 11.33 -4.81 16.22
N LYS A 10 10.12 -4.27 16.41
CA LYS A 10 9.39 -4.36 17.67
C LYS A 10 8.54 -5.62 17.80
N TYR A 11 7.95 -6.10 16.71
CA TYR A 11 6.89 -7.10 16.75
C TYR A 11 7.20 -8.39 15.99
N LEU A 12 8.20 -8.42 15.14
CA LEU A 12 8.48 -9.55 14.26
C LEU A 12 9.86 -10.18 14.55
N SER A 13 10.00 -11.46 14.19
CA SER A 13 11.29 -12.13 14.18
C SER A 13 12.16 -11.68 13.01
N ALA A 14 13.46 -11.95 13.04
CA ALA A 14 14.36 -11.64 11.94
C ALA A 14 13.99 -12.38 10.64
N THR A 15 13.34 -13.53 10.74
CA THR A 15 12.85 -14.29 9.58
C THR A 15 11.63 -13.61 8.98
N ASP A 16 10.68 -13.20 9.82
CA ASP A 16 9.45 -12.55 9.37
C ASP A 16 9.70 -11.17 8.76
N PHE A 17 10.74 -10.48 9.20
CA PHE A 17 11.14 -9.19 8.62
C PHE A 17 11.35 -9.25 7.11
N LYS A 18 11.87 -10.37 6.60
CA LYS A 18 12.14 -10.59 5.17
C LYS A 18 10.96 -11.17 4.41
N ASP A 19 9.89 -11.51 5.11
CA ASP A 19 8.70 -12.09 4.49
C ASP A 19 7.86 -10.99 3.80
N SER A 20 7.71 -11.11 2.50
CA SER A 20 6.89 -10.20 1.70
C SER A 20 5.42 -10.23 2.11
N SER A 21 4.91 -11.36 2.60
CA SER A 21 3.53 -11.48 3.08
C SER A 21 3.30 -10.66 4.36
N ALA A 22 4.28 -10.66 5.27
CA ALA A 22 4.23 -9.83 6.48
C ALA A 22 4.24 -8.34 6.13
N PHE A 23 5.07 -7.95 5.18
CA PHE A 23 5.13 -6.58 4.66
C PHE A 23 3.82 -6.16 3.97
N TYR A 24 3.25 -7.05 3.16
CA TYR A 24 1.95 -6.82 2.52
C TYR A 24 0.83 -6.63 3.55
N GLY A 25 0.80 -7.49 4.58
CA GLY A 25 -0.16 -7.37 5.68
C GLY A 25 -0.06 -6.04 6.43
N PHE A 26 1.17 -5.58 6.68
CA PHE A 26 1.41 -4.27 7.28
C PHE A 26 0.83 -3.12 6.43
N ASN A 27 1.08 -3.14 5.12
CA ASN A 27 0.54 -2.13 4.21
C ASN A 27 -1.00 -2.16 4.14
N THR A 28 -1.59 -3.36 4.17
CA THR A 28 -3.05 -3.53 4.23
C THR A 28 -3.63 -2.92 5.52
N ALA A 29 -2.96 -3.12 6.65
CA ALA A 29 -3.37 -2.52 7.91
C ALA A 29 -3.29 -0.99 7.89
N LEU A 30 -2.24 -0.41 7.30
CA LEU A 30 -2.13 1.04 7.12
C LEU A 30 -3.27 1.59 6.27
N LEU A 31 -3.63 0.87 5.20
CA LEU A 31 -4.75 1.24 4.35
C LEU A 31 -6.07 1.24 5.12
N MET A 32 -6.32 0.21 5.94
CA MET A 32 -7.50 0.14 6.78
C MET A 32 -7.55 1.26 7.82
N ILE A 33 -6.41 1.58 8.44
CA ILE A 33 -6.30 2.73 9.36
C ILE A 33 -6.67 4.03 8.63
N ARG A 34 -6.21 4.21 7.41
CA ARG A 34 -6.57 5.38 6.60
C ARG A 34 -8.08 5.48 6.37
N VAL A 35 -8.71 4.38 5.98
CA VAL A 35 -10.17 4.31 5.78
C VAL A 35 -10.91 4.66 7.07
N LEU A 36 -10.54 4.05 8.20
CA LEU A 36 -11.16 4.31 9.48
C LEU A 36 -11.02 5.76 9.94
N LYS A 37 -9.87 6.39 9.71
CA LYS A 37 -9.68 7.82 9.99
C LYS A 37 -10.58 8.71 9.13
N GLN A 38 -10.81 8.35 7.89
CA GLN A 38 -11.74 9.07 7.01
C GLN A 38 -13.20 8.93 7.45
N CYS A 39 -13.56 7.83 8.13
CA CYS A 39 -14.91 7.62 8.65
C CYS A 39 -15.30 8.57 9.79
N GLY A 40 -14.34 9.09 10.54
CA GLY A 40 -14.62 9.85 11.76
C GLY A 40 -15.37 8.98 12.77
N ASP A 41 -16.49 9.48 13.28
CA ASP A 41 -17.31 8.80 14.30
C ASP A 41 -18.30 7.79 13.70
N ASP A 42 -18.52 7.80 12.39
CA ASP A 42 -19.43 6.90 11.71
C ASP A 42 -18.70 5.67 11.16
N LEU A 43 -18.66 4.60 11.95
CA LEU A 43 -18.05 3.32 11.61
C LEU A 43 -19.07 2.30 11.06
N SER A 44 -20.18 2.77 10.49
CA SER A 44 -21.14 1.89 9.81
C SER A 44 -20.50 1.26 8.56
N ARG A 45 -21.01 0.08 8.16
CA ARG A 45 -20.56 -0.61 6.95
C ARG A 45 -20.68 0.27 5.71
N ASP A 46 -21.78 0.97 5.58
CA ASP A 46 -22.03 1.85 4.43
C ASP A 46 -20.99 2.97 4.35
N ASN A 47 -20.64 3.58 5.49
CA ASN A 47 -19.65 4.64 5.50
C ASN A 47 -18.23 4.08 5.29
N ILE A 48 -17.89 2.93 5.88
CA ILE A 48 -16.59 2.27 5.64
C ILE A 48 -16.42 1.99 4.15
N MET A 49 -17.42 1.43 3.48
CA MET A 49 -17.37 1.19 2.03
C MET A 49 -17.24 2.49 1.24
N ARG A 50 -17.99 3.52 1.61
CA ARG A 50 -17.91 4.83 0.96
C ARG A 50 -16.51 5.43 1.08
N GLN A 51 -15.90 5.35 2.25
CA GLN A 51 -14.56 5.86 2.49
C GLN A 51 -13.48 5.00 1.81
N ALA A 52 -13.64 3.69 1.77
CA ALA A 52 -12.75 2.81 1.03
C ALA A 52 -12.75 3.10 -0.48
N LEU A 53 -13.87 3.58 -1.02
CA LEU A 53 -14.00 4.01 -2.42
C LEU A 53 -13.68 5.50 -2.63
N ASN A 54 -13.06 6.14 -1.65
CA ASN A 54 -12.67 7.55 -1.72
C ASN A 54 -11.22 7.76 -1.27
N LEU A 55 -10.34 6.84 -1.65
CA LEU A 55 -8.90 6.98 -1.41
C LEU A 55 -8.27 7.83 -2.51
N LYS A 56 -7.44 8.79 -2.11
CA LYS A 56 -6.74 9.69 -3.03
C LYS A 56 -5.28 9.82 -2.61
N ASP A 57 -4.41 9.55 -3.57
CA ASP A 57 -2.97 9.77 -3.48
C ASP A 57 -2.34 9.20 -2.19
N PHE A 58 -2.87 8.07 -1.72
CA PHE A 58 -2.37 7.44 -0.51
C PHE A 58 -1.14 6.58 -0.84
N VAL A 59 -0.01 6.90 -0.22
CA VAL A 59 1.26 6.21 -0.42
C VAL A 59 1.52 5.28 0.75
N VAL A 60 1.80 4.01 0.45
CA VAL A 60 2.22 3.02 1.45
C VAL A 60 3.73 2.77 1.37
N PRO A 61 4.37 2.31 2.47
CA PRO A 61 5.78 1.95 2.45
C PRO A 61 6.13 0.99 1.30
N GLY A 62 7.26 1.20 0.67
CA GLY A 62 7.73 0.34 -0.42
C GLY A 62 7.08 0.60 -1.78
N SER A 63 6.17 1.56 -1.91
CA SER A 63 5.67 1.98 -3.21
C SER A 63 6.78 2.55 -4.09
N PHE A 64 6.70 2.30 -5.39
CA PHE A 64 7.57 2.97 -6.35
C PHE A 64 7.35 4.48 -6.31
N PRO A 65 8.37 5.29 -6.58
CA PRO A 65 8.23 6.74 -6.65
C PRO A 65 7.11 7.13 -7.63
N GLY A 66 6.18 7.95 -7.17
CA GLY A 66 5.02 8.39 -7.94
C GLY A 66 3.82 7.44 -7.92
N ALA A 67 3.97 6.21 -7.42
CA ALA A 67 2.86 5.28 -7.28
C ALA A 67 2.05 5.60 -6.02
N SER A 68 0.73 5.60 -6.15
CA SER A 68 -0.20 5.85 -5.07
C SER A 68 -1.45 5.00 -5.19
N ILE A 69 -2.18 4.87 -4.07
CA ILE A 69 -3.45 4.15 -4.01
C ILE A 69 -4.58 5.15 -4.24
N ASN A 70 -5.44 4.83 -5.22
CA ASN A 70 -6.60 5.63 -5.57
C ASN A 70 -7.80 4.71 -5.83
N THR A 71 -8.94 5.08 -5.29
CA THR A 71 -10.21 4.39 -5.52
C THR A 71 -11.31 5.39 -5.84
N SER A 72 -12.39 4.91 -6.45
CA SER A 72 -13.60 5.69 -6.69
C SER A 72 -14.84 4.77 -6.68
N PRO A 73 -16.05 5.32 -6.63
CA PRO A 73 -17.27 4.52 -6.72
C PRO A 73 -17.39 3.66 -7.99
N THR A 74 -16.66 4.02 -9.04
CA THR A 74 -16.64 3.29 -10.31
C THR A 74 -15.36 2.49 -10.53
N ASN A 75 -14.38 2.60 -9.63
CA ASN A 75 -13.14 1.87 -9.72
C ASN A 75 -12.68 1.38 -8.35
N TYR A 76 -12.78 0.08 -8.14
CA TYR A 76 -12.48 -0.61 -6.89
C TYR A 76 -11.04 -1.12 -6.81
N PHE A 77 -10.24 -0.99 -7.88
CA PHE A 77 -8.86 -1.44 -7.90
C PHE A 77 -7.93 -0.37 -7.30
N PRO A 78 -7.38 -0.59 -6.11
CA PRO A 78 -6.55 0.41 -5.44
C PRO A 78 -5.16 0.56 -6.09
N HIS A 79 -4.63 -0.52 -6.68
CA HIS A 79 -3.32 -0.53 -7.33
C HIS A 79 -3.49 -0.53 -8.86
N ARG A 80 -3.33 0.64 -9.46
CA ARG A 80 -3.49 0.84 -10.91
C ARG A 80 -2.21 1.29 -11.59
N GLN A 81 -1.15 1.42 -10.83
CA GLN A 81 0.14 1.87 -11.32
C GLN A 81 1.16 0.74 -11.15
N LEU A 82 1.91 0.48 -12.21
CA LEU A 82 2.93 -0.55 -12.26
C LEU A 82 4.23 0.05 -12.77
N HIS A 83 5.33 -0.51 -12.32
CA HIS A 83 6.64 -0.19 -12.84
C HIS A 83 7.27 -1.46 -13.39
N LEU A 84 7.70 -1.44 -14.64
CA LEU A 84 8.49 -2.54 -15.19
C LEU A 84 9.87 -2.57 -14.54
N ALA A 85 10.35 -3.76 -14.26
CA ALA A 85 11.69 -3.95 -13.74
C ALA A 85 12.37 -5.12 -14.45
N ARG A 86 13.68 -5.02 -14.61
CA ARG A 86 14.53 -6.08 -15.13
C ARG A 86 15.44 -6.60 -14.01
N LEU A 87 15.61 -7.91 -13.96
CA LEU A 87 16.62 -8.51 -13.10
C LEU A 87 17.99 -8.41 -13.78
N ASP A 88 18.91 -7.71 -13.16
CA ASP A 88 20.29 -7.62 -13.59
C ASP A 88 21.18 -8.28 -12.52
N GLY A 89 21.54 -9.54 -12.77
CA GLY A 89 22.24 -10.34 -11.79
C GLY A 89 21.39 -10.60 -10.55
N GLU A 90 21.70 -9.91 -9.45
CA GLU A 90 21.01 -10.06 -8.17
C GLU A 90 20.09 -8.88 -7.82
N HIS A 91 20.02 -7.86 -8.69
CA HIS A 91 19.29 -6.64 -8.42
C HIS A 91 18.17 -6.40 -9.43
N TRP A 92 17.05 -5.87 -8.94
CA TRP A 92 15.96 -5.40 -9.78
C TRP A 92 16.19 -3.95 -10.18
N GLU A 93 16.25 -3.69 -11.47
CA GLU A 93 16.37 -2.34 -12.04
C GLU A 93 15.03 -1.89 -12.60
N PRO A 94 14.49 -0.75 -12.14
CA PRO A 94 13.31 -0.15 -12.77
C PRO A 94 13.60 0.22 -14.23
N LEU A 95 12.64 -0.06 -15.11
CA LEU A 95 12.73 0.24 -16.54
C LEU A 95 11.62 1.22 -16.96
N GLY A 96 12.01 2.30 -17.62
CA GLY A 96 11.07 3.25 -18.22
C GLY A 96 10.30 4.05 -17.20
N GLU A 97 9.10 4.45 -17.58
CA GLU A 97 8.21 5.27 -16.77
C GLU A 97 7.18 4.41 -16.02
N LEU A 98 6.54 5.04 -15.02
CA LEU A 98 5.43 4.44 -14.30
C LEU A 98 4.25 4.26 -15.26
N LEU A 99 3.74 3.04 -15.34
CA LEU A 99 2.57 2.71 -16.15
C LEU A 99 1.30 2.92 -15.32
N SER A 100 0.33 3.62 -15.89
CA SER A 100 -0.99 3.82 -15.29
C SER A 100 -2.08 3.72 -16.36
N ASP A 101 -3.25 3.25 -15.98
CA ASP A 101 -4.44 3.24 -16.83
C ASP A 101 -5.37 4.44 -16.55
#